data_feaf8e06c71df87986b2e83ce047b5dd
#
_entry.id   feaf8e06c71df87986b2e83ce047b5dd
#
_cell.length_a   1.000
_cell.length_b   1.000
_cell.length_c   1.000
_cell.angle_alpha   90.00
_cell.angle_beta   90.00
_cell.angle_gamma   90.00
#
_symmetry.space_group_name_H-M   'P 1'
#
loop_
_entity.id
_entity.type
_entity.pdbx_description
1 polymer ?
#
loop_
_entity_poly.entity_id
_entity_poly.type
_entity_poly.pdbx_seq_one_letter_code
_entity_poly.pdbx_strand_id
1 'polypeptide(L)'
;MTSAETEEDASDGNRVRVAVRCRPFNPREEALASTSCVRMSDAKTTITHPSTGAETTFTFDHSFWSHDRSPDAPPFATQGSVFDAVGAEVLESAWKGYNVCLFAYGQTGSG
;
A
#
# COMPACT_ATOMS: atom_id res chain seq x y z
N MET A 1 -4.76 5.02 -4.97
CA MET A 1 -3.67 4.39 -4.19
C MET A 1 -3.67 4.96 -2.78
N THR A 2 -3.56 4.12 -1.80
CA THR A 2 -3.50 4.53 -0.39
C THR A 2 -2.12 4.20 0.17
N SER A 3 -1.53 5.15 0.88
CA SER A 3 -0.26 4.96 1.57
C SER A 3 -0.49 4.95 3.08
N ALA A 4 0.25 4.09 3.78
CA ALA A 4 0.25 4.04 5.23
C ALA A 4 1.70 4.04 5.73
N GLU A 5 1.95 4.85 6.74
CA GLU A 5 3.25 4.93 7.38
C GLU A 5 3.11 4.55 8.85
N THR A 6 4.01 3.71 9.33
CA THR A 6 4.08 3.32 10.73
C THR A 6 5.40 3.81 11.30
N GLU A 7 5.33 4.59 12.36
CA GLU A 7 6.50 5.09 13.08
C GLU A 7 6.55 4.43 14.45
N GLU A 8 7.68 3.83 14.78
CA GLU A 8 7.92 3.21 16.07
C GLU A 8 9.00 3.98 16.83
N ASP A 9 8.65 4.42 18.04
CA ASP A 9 9.61 4.99 18.98
C ASP A 9 10.08 3.89 19.92
N ALA A 10 10.93 3.00 19.40
CA ALA A 10 11.40 1.82 20.11
C ALA A 10 12.87 1.97 20.51
N SER A 11 13.33 1.06 21.39
CA SER A 11 14.71 1.06 21.87
C SER A 11 15.75 0.82 20.79
N ASP A 12 15.35 0.27 19.65
CA ASP A 12 16.19 0.08 18.48
C ASP A 12 16.19 1.30 17.54
N GLY A 13 15.64 2.42 18.02
CA GLY A 13 15.56 3.68 17.29
C GLY A 13 14.24 3.87 16.57
N ASN A 14 13.98 5.10 16.17
CA ASN A 14 12.80 5.45 15.39
C ASN A 14 12.92 4.86 14.00
N ARG A 15 12.01 3.99 13.66
CA ARG A 15 11.97 3.39 12.34
C ARG A 15 10.62 3.68 11.70
N VAL A 16 10.68 4.30 10.53
CA VAL A 16 9.50 4.54 9.71
C VAL A 16 9.36 3.41 8.71
N ARG A 17 8.18 2.82 8.67
CA ARG A 17 7.81 1.83 7.67
C ARG A 17 6.73 2.38 6.78
N VAL A 18 6.85 2.15 5.50
CA VAL A 18 5.92 2.66 4.49
C VAL A 18 5.27 1.48 3.78
N ALA A 19 3.95 1.50 3.74
CA ALA A 19 3.16 0.55 2.98
C ALA A 19 2.28 1.29 1.99
N VAL A 20 2.13 0.73 0.80
CA VAL A 20 1.30 1.29 -0.26
C VAL A 20 0.29 0.23 -0.67
N ARG A 21 -0.95 0.64 -0.88
CA ARG A 21 -2.02 -0.24 -1.33
C ARG A 21 -2.69 0.33 -2.57
N CYS A 22 -2.80 -0.51 -3.60
CA CYS A 22 -3.52 -0.16 -4.83
C CYS A 22 -4.95 -0.72 -4.74
N ARG A 23 -5.93 0.17 -4.63
CA ARG A 23 -7.34 -0.21 -4.56
C ARG A 23 -7.91 -0.54 -5.94
N PRO A 24 -9.05 -1.25 -6.01
CA PRO A 24 -9.75 -1.44 -7.28
C PRO A 24 -10.32 -0.12 -7.80
N PHE A 25 -10.64 -0.08 -9.09
CA PHE A 25 -11.38 1.05 -9.64
C PHE A 25 -12.76 1.14 -8.99
N ASN A 26 -13.19 2.38 -8.71
CA ASN A 26 -14.56 2.62 -8.29
C ASN A 26 -15.49 2.62 -9.52
N PRO A 27 -16.85 2.60 -9.33
CA PRO A 27 -17.78 2.58 -10.45
C PRO A 27 -17.60 3.73 -11.43
N ARG A 28 -17.21 4.90 -10.95
CA ARG A 28 -16.97 6.07 -11.82
C ARG A 28 -15.77 5.84 -12.73
N GLU A 29 -14.69 5.29 -12.17
CA GLU A 29 -13.49 5.00 -12.93
C GLU A 29 -13.73 3.89 -13.95
N GLU A 30 -14.52 2.89 -13.60
CA GLU A 30 -14.95 1.84 -14.55
C GLU A 30 -15.78 2.43 -15.68
N ALA A 31 -16.72 3.32 -15.35
CA ALA A 31 -17.56 3.98 -16.35
C ALA A 31 -16.76 4.86 -17.32
N LEU A 32 -15.65 5.43 -16.87
CA LEU A 32 -14.76 6.23 -17.70
C LEU A 32 -13.73 5.37 -18.45
N ALA A 33 -13.81 4.05 -18.37
CA ALA A 33 -12.87 3.12 -18.97
C ALA A 33 -11.41 3.42 -18.58
N SER A 34 -11.20 3.78 -17.33
CA SER A 34 -9.87 4.06 -16.80
C SER A 34 -8.97 2.84 -16.90
N THR A 35 -7.69 3.06 -17.17
CA THR A 35 -6.69 2.00 -17.22
C THR A 35 -5.71 2.15 -16.07
N SER A 36 -5.23 1.01 -15.55
CA SER A 36 -4.25 1.04 -14.47
C SER A 36 -2.88 1.43 -15.00
N CYS A 37 -2.25 2.39 -14.32
CA CYS A 37 -0.87 2.77 -14.59
C CYS A 37 0.09 2.25 -13.51
N VAL A 38 -0.37 1.38 -12.63
CA VAL A 38 0.38 0.86 -11.49
C VAL A 38 0.61 -0.63 -11.65
N ARG A 39 1.85 -1.06 -11.41
CA ARG A 39 2.20 -2.47 -11.30
C ARG A 39 2.93 -2.69 -9.99
N MET A 40 2.76 -3.84 -9.40
CA MET A 40 3.46 -4.22 -8.17
C MET A 40 4.14 -5.57 -8.33
N SER A 41 5.32 -5.70 -7.75
CA SER A 41 6.06 -6.95 -7.67
C SER A 41 6.79 -6.95 -6.33
N ASP A 42 6.42 -7.87 -5.45
CA ASP A 42 6.91 -7.91 -4.06
C ASP A 42 6.73 -6.55 -3.36
N ALA A 43 7.80 -5.95 -2.90
CA ALA A 43 7.77 -4.64 -2.24
C ALA A 43 7.89 -3.47 -3.21
N LYS A 44 7.95 -3.74 -4.51
CA LYS A 44 8.15 -2.70 -5.53
C LYS A 44 6.83 -2.28 -6.18
N THR A 45 6.67 -0.98 -6.34
CA THR A 45 5.54 -0.38 -7.04
C THR A 45 6.07 0.44 -8.20
N THR A 46 5.62 0.14 -9.41
CA THR A 46 6.01 0.85 -10.63
C THR A 46 4.83 1.63 -11.16
N ILE A 47 5.05 2.91 -11.43
CA ILE A 47 4.06 3.81 -12.02
C ILE A 47 4.50 4.13 -13.43
N THR A 48 3.60 3.92 -14.40
CA THR A 48 3.82 4.22 -15.80
C THR A 48 3.07 5.49 -16.17
N HIS A 49 3.78 6.48 -16.70
CA HIS A 49 3.15 7.72 -17.14
C HIS A 49 2.29 7.44 -18.38
N PRO A 50 0.97 7.73 -18.35
CA PRO A 50 0.07 7.32 -19.42
C PRO A 50 0.35 7.97 -20.78
N SER A 51 0.94 9.17 -20.81
CA SER A 51 1.21 9.89 -22.04
C SER A 51 2.58 9.56 -22.64
N THR A 52 3.61 9.40 -21.80
CA THR A 52 4.99 9.24 -22.27
C THR A 52 5.48 7.80 -22.20
N GLY A 53 4.80 6.94 -21.44
CA GLY A 53 5.25 5.58 -21.20
C GLY A 53 6.42 5.49 -20.22
N ALA A 54 6.88 6.60 -19.67
CA ALA A 54 7.97 6.62 -18.71
C ALA A 54 7.58 5.88 -17.43
N GLU A 55 8.48 5.06 -16.90
CA GLU A 55 8.23 4.28 -15.70
C GLU A 55 9.09 4.78 -14.54
N THR A 56 8.49 4.83 -13.36
CA THR A 56 9.19 5.11 -12.11
C THR A 56 8.89 4.00 -11.12
N THR A 57 9.92 3.40 -10.56
CA THR A 57 9.79 2.31 -9.60
C THR A 57 10.21 2.78 -8.21
N PHE A 58 9.37 2.49 -7.24
CA PHE A 58 9.62 2.76 -5.83
C PHE A 58 9.63 1.44 -5.07
N THR A 59 10.51 1.34 -4.09
CA THR A 59 10.54 0.21 -3.16
C THR A 59 10.03 0.66 -1.81
N PHE A 60 9.02 -0.02 -1.29
CA PHE A 60 8.43 0.23 0.02
C PHE A 60 8.64 -0.99 0.92
N ASP A 61 8.36 -0.85 2.20
CA ASP A 61 8.39 -2.00 3.11
C ASP A 61 7.30 -3.01 2.73
N HIS A 62 6.14 -2.51 2.30
CA HIS A 62 5.04 -3.32 1.81
C HIS A 62 4.38 -2.66 0.61
N SER A 63 4.06 -3.47 -0.41
CA SER A 63 3.23 -3.05 -1.53
C SER A 63 2.06 -4.04 -1.63
N PHE A 64 0.84 -3.54 -1.44
CA PHE A 64 -0.36 -4.37 -1.42
C PHE A 64 -1.18 -4.20 -2.70
N TRP A 65 -1.35 -5.29 -3.44
CA TRP A 65 -2.19 -5.31 -4.62
C TRP A 65 -3.61 -5.69 -4.24
N SER A 66 -4.50 -4.73 -4.25
CA SER A 66 -5.93 -4.93 -4.00
C SER A 66 -6.78 -4.48 -5.18
N HIS A 67 -6.14 -4.28 -6.35
CA HIS A 67 -6.81 -3.75 -7.53
C HIS A 67 -7.71 -4.78 -8.19
N ASP A 68 -7.20 -5.96 -8.50
CA ASP A 68 -7.95 -7.03 -9.14
C ASP A 68 -7.38 -8.41 -8.78
N ARG A 69 -8.06 -9.46 -9.27
CA ARG A 69 -7.68 -10.85 -9.08
C ARG A 69 -7.39 -11.54 -10.42
N SER A 70 -6.93 -10.79 -11.43
CA SER A 70 -6.63 -11.38 -12.72
C SER A 70 -5.49 -12.40 -12.61
N PRO A 71 -5.41 -13.40 -13.54
CA PRO A 71 -4.39 -14.45 -13.45
C PRO A 71 -2.95 -13.93 -13.48
N ASP A 72 -2.73 -12.82 -14.16
CA ASP A 72 -1.41 -12.21 -14.29
C ASP A 72 -1.08 -11.18 -13.21
N ALA A 73 -2.04 -10.92 -12.32
CA ALA A 73 -1.87 -9.96 -11.24
C ALA A 73 -1.06 -10.57 -10.09
N PRO A 74 -0.40 -9.72 -9.27
CA PRO A 74 0.17 -10.17 -8.01
C PRO A 74 -0.92 -10.77 -7.10
N PRO A 75 -0.54 -11.53 -6.07
CA PRO A 75 -1.52 -12.05 -5.09
C PRO A 75 -2.36 -10.92 -4.51
N PHE A 76 -3.67 -11.12 -4.47
CA PHE A 76 -4.62 -10.12 -3.98
C PHE A 76 -4.48 -9.93 -2.47
N ALA A 77 -4.27 -8.69 -2.04
CA ALA A 77 -4.20 -8.34 -0.63
C ALA A 77 -5.60 -7.98 -0.12
N THR A 78 -6.07 -8.73 0.86
CA THR A 78 -7.32 -8.44 1.57
C THR A 78 -7.05 -7.49 2.74
N GLN A 79 -8.11 -7.00 3.38
CA GLN A 79 -7.97 -6.23 4.61
C GLN A 79 -7.23 -7.05 5.68
N GLY A 80 -7.48 -8.35 5.75
CA GLY A 80 -6.75 -9.25 6.64
C GLY A 80 -5.27 -9.34 6.31
N SER A 81 -4.91 -9.38 5.03
CA SER A 81 -3.51 -9.38 4.60
C SER A 81 -2.77 -8.13 5.06
N VAL A 82 -3.41 -6.98 4.92
CA VAL A 82 -2.83 -5.70 5.37
C VAL A 82 -2.68 -5.67 6.88
N PHE A 83 -3.68 -6.14 7.61
CA PHE A 83 -3.62 -6.24 9.05
C PHE A 83 -2.47 -7.16 9.50
N ASP A 84 -2.33 -8.33 8.89
CA ASP A 84 -1.29 -9.29 9.25
C ASP A 84 0.12 -8.72 9.04
N ALA A 85 0.31 -7.94 7.99
CA ALA A 85 1.62 -7.38 7.67
C ALA A 85 1.95 -6.10 8.46
N VAL A 86 0.97 -5.25 8.71
CA VAL A 86 1.19 -3.93 9.30
C VAL A 86 0.52 -3.80 10.67
N GLY A 87 -0.76 -4.13 10.75
CA GLY A 87 -1.56 -3.92 11.97
C GLY A 87 -1.11 -4.78 13.13
N ALA A 88 -0.75 -6.04 12.88
CA ALA A 88 -0.31 -6.94 13.93
C ALA A 88 1.02 -6.47 14.54
N GLU A 89 1.92 -5.96 13.73
CA GLU A 89 3.19 -5.41 14.19
C GLU A 89 2.99 -4.15 15.04
N VAL A 90 2.10 -3.27 14.62
CA VAL A 90 1.73 -2.07 15.39
C VAL A 90 1.15 -2.48 16.74
N LEU A 91 0.25 -3.45 16.75
CA LEU A 91 -0.39 -3.94 17.97
C LEU A 91 0.64 -4.57 18.92
N GLU A 92 1.56 -5.36 18.39
CA GLU A 92 2.62 -5.98 19.17
C GLU A 92 3.52 -4.93 19.83
N SER A 93 3.94 -3.91 19.07
CA SER A 93 4.77 -2.83 19.59
C SER A 93 4.05 -2.05 20.69
N ALA A 94 2.78 -1.74 20.48
CA ALA A 94 1.97 -1.05 21.49
C ALA A 94 1.81 -1.90 22.77
N TRP A 95 1.61 -3.21 22.61
CA TRP A 95 1.51 -4.14 23.72
C TRP A 95 2.78 -4.19 24.57
N LYS A 96 3.94 -4.05 23.91
CA LYS A 96 5.23 -3.98 24.61
C LYS A 96 5.51 -2.63 25.28
N GLY A 97 4.61 -1.66 25.15
CA GLY A 97 4.74 -0.35 25.76
C GLY A 97 5.46 0.68 24.90
N TYR A 98 5.72 0.40 23.64
CA TYR A 98 6.33 1.37 22.72
C TYR A 98 5.27 2.36 22.21
N ASN A 99 5.71 3.57 21.93
CA ASN A 99 4.87 4.57 21.28
C ASN A 99 4.84 4.28 19.77
N VAL A 100 3.64 4.15 19.23
CA VAL A 100 3.44 3.85 17.80
C VAL A 100 2.42 4.83 17.24
N CYS A 101 2.72 5.37 16.06
CA CYS A 101 1.79 6.17 15.27
C CYS A 101 1.59 5.52 13.91
N LEU A 102 0.33 5.42 13.48
CA LEU A 102 -0.04 4.93 12.17
C LEU A 102 -0.77 6.03 11.40
N PHE A 103 -0.20 6.43 10.28
CA PHE A 103 -0.83 7.41 9.39
C PHE A 103 -1.29 6.71 8.13
N ALA A 104 -2.55 6.91 7.77
CA ALA A 104 -3.08 6.44 6.50
C ALA A 104 -3.59 7.65 5.73
N TYR A 105 -3.11 7.84 4.52
CA TYR A 105 -3.48 8.98 3.69
C TYR A 105 -3.51 8.60 2.22
N GLY A 106 -4.20 9.38 1.45
CA GLY A 106 -4.33 9.19 0.02
C GLY A 106 -5.35 10.17 -0.52
N GLN A 107 -5.70 10.00 -1.78
CA GLN A 107 -6.75 10.77 -2.40
C GLN A 107 -8.10 10.42 -1.76
N THR A 108 -9.02 11.37 -1.69
CA THR A 108 -10.38 11.14 -1.17
C THR A 108 -11.02 9.95 -1.90
N GLY A 109 -11.51 8.98 -1.12
CA GLY A 109 -12.09 7.75 -1.67
C GLY A 109 -11.07 6.69 -2.05
N SER A 110 -9.81 6.85 -1.69
CA SER A 110 -8.77 5.88 -2.03
C SER A 110 -8.74 4.65 -1.10
N GLY A 111 -9.61 4.60 -0.18
CA GLY A 111 -9.67 3.49 0.77
C GLY A 111 -9.22 3.89 2.16
#